data_1c70c8b815b754c80652c984a2175e06
#
_entry.id   1c70c8b815b754c80652c984a2175e06
#
_cell.length_a   1.000
_cell.length_b   1.000
_cell.length_c   1.000
_cell.angle_alpha   90.00
_cell.angle_beta   90.00
_cell.angle_gamma   90.00
#
_symmetry.space_group_name_H-M   'P 1'
#
loop_
_entity.id
_entity.type
_entity.pdbx_description
1 polymer ?
#
loop_
_entity_poly.entity_id
_entity_poly.type
_entity_poly.pdbx_seq_one_letter_code
_entity_poly.pdbx_strand_id
1 'polypeptide(L)' 'MGNDFIPGISLAPGAWVAHPAQPDWGVGQVQSAIGTTITVNFEHAGKRVINAEVIQLREISEDELPSL' A
#
# COMPACT_ATOMS: atom_id res chain seq x y z
N MET A 1 1.02 -17.66 17.65
CA MET A 1 0.90 -17.37 17.36
C MET A 1 0.90 -17.08 16.60
N GLY A 2 1.00 -16.95 16.39
CA GLY A 2 0.95 -16.89 15.43
C GLY A 2 0.84 -15.92 14.70
N ASN A 3 1.26 -15.65 14.37
CA ASN A 3 1.12 -14.88 13.72
C ASN A 3 0.66 -15.04 12.61
N ASP A 4 0.04 -15.14 12.57
CA ASP A 4 -0.59 -15.31 11.55
C ASP A 4 -0.48 -14.27 10.65
N PHE A 5 0.58 -14.09 10.04
CA PHE A 5 0.77 -13.09 9.07
C PHE A 5 -0.03 -13.40 7.88
N ILE A 6 -0.84 -12.48 7.45
CA ILE A 6 -1.63 -12.61 6.25
C ILE A 6 -1.23 -11.49 5.33
N PRO A 7 -0.61 -11.79 4.20
CA PRO A 7 -0.14 -10.76 3.29
C PRO A 7 -1.28 -9.86 2.85
N GLY A 8 -1.05 -8.58 2.88
CA GLY A 8 -2.03 -7.62 2.45
C GLY A 8 -2.95 -7.15 3.54
N ILE A 9 -3.08 -7.94 4.59
CA ILE A 9 -3.95 -7.55 5.66
C ILE A 9 -3.30 -6.52 6.55
N SER A 10 -2.01 -6.48 6.54
CA SER A 10 -1.30 -5.50 7.33
C SER A 10 -1.41 -4.08 6.76
N LEU A 11 -2.04 -3.91 5.60
CA LEU A 11 -2.14 -2.59 5.00
C LEU A 11 -3.29 -1.83 5.61
N ALA A 12 -3.02 -1.19 6.71
CA ALA A 12 -4.02 -0.40 7.43
C ALA A 12 -3.97 1.04 6.95
N PRO A 13 -5.03 1.82 7.17
CA PRO A 13 -5.00 3.23 6.84
C PRO A 13 -3.77 3.90 7.47
N GLY A 14 -3.10 4.72 6.69
CA GLY A 14 -1.87 5.37 7.11
C GLY A 14 -0.61 4.65 6.70
N ALA A 15 -0.70 3.38 6.31
CA ALA A 15 0.47 2.63 5.87
C ALA A 15 1.00 3.19 4.56
N TRP A 16 2.31 3.04 4.34
CA TRP A 16 2.94 3.50 3.11
C TRP A 16 3.24 2.30 2.23
N VAL A 17 2.94 2.43 0.94
CA VAL A 17 3.08 1.31 0.01
C VAL A 17 3.62 1.80 -1.33
N ALA A 18 4.02 0.85 -2.16
CA ALA A 18 4.38 1.13 -3.54
C ALA A 18 3.72 0.08 -4.43
N HIS A 19 3.34 0.48 -5.63
CA HIS A 19 2.75 -0.45 -6.59
C HIS A 19 3.91 -1.10 -7.35
N PRO A 20 4.07 -2.42 -7.25
CA PRO A 20 5.26 -3.06 -7.83
C PRO A 20 5.32 -2.97 -9.35
N ALA A 21 4.17 -2.88 -10.00
CA ALA A 21 4.14 -2.82 -11.46
C ALA A 21 4.07 -1.39 -11.98
N GLN A 22 3.91 -0.41 -11.09
CA GLN A 22 3.78 0.98 -11.49
C GLN A 22 4.72 1.84 -10.65
N PRO A 23 6.02 1.67 -10.83
CA PRO A 23 6.96 2.44 -9.98
C PRO A 23 6.85 3.94 -10.19
N ASP A 24 6.34 4.37 -11.34
CA ASP A 24 6.20 5.79 -11.61
C ASP A 24 5.12 6.45 -10.76
N TRP A 25 4.26 5.66 -10.12
CA TRP A 25 3.22 6.22 -9.28
C TRP A 25 3.79 6.79 -7.98
N GLY A 26 4.99 6.37 -7.60
CA GLY A 26 5.64 6.85 -6.39
C GLY A 26 5.09 6.16 -5.17
N VAL A 27 5.43 6.70 -4.01
CA VAL A 27 4.97 6.17 -2.74
C VAL A 27 3.51 6.53 -2.55
N GLY A 28 2.73 5.62 -2.01
CA GLY A 28 1.33 5.85 -1.73
C GLY A 28 1.01 5.65 -0.27
N GLN A 29 0.00 6.35 0.20
CA GLN A 29 -0.47 6.16 1.57
C GLN A 29 -1.86 5.54 1.51
N VAL A 30 -2.05 4.48 2.26
CA VAL A 30 -3.34 3.80 2.30
C VAL A 30 -4.36 4.69 2.99
N GLN A 31 -5.48 4.92 2.32
CA GLN A 31 -6.56 5.73 2.86
C GLN A 31 -7.60 4.84 3.53
N SER A 32 -7.88 3.69 2.94
CA SER A 32 -8.81 2.74 3.52
C SER A 32 -8.48 1.35 3.01
N ALA A 33 -8.87 0.36 3.78
CA ALA A 33 -8.66 -1.03 3.42
C ALA A 33 -9.88 -1.80 3.89
N ILE A 34 -10.75 -2.16 2.96
CA ILE A 34 -11.97 -2.86 3.26
C ILE A 34 -11.96 -4.16 2.48
N GLY A 35 -11.83 -5.27 3.19
CA GLY A 35 -11.68 -6.56 2.53
C GLY A 35 -10.44 -6.52 1.66
N THR A 36 -10.60 -6.80 0.37
CA THR A 36 -9.49 -6.76 -0.56
C THR A 36 -9.42 -5.45 -1.33
N THR A 37 -10.26 -4.49 -1.00
CA THR A 37 -10.28 -3.20 -1.70
C THR A 37 -9.46 -2.20 -0.90
N ILE A 38 -8.34 -1.79 -1.47
CA ILE A 38 -7.41 -0.88 -0.82
C ILE A 38 -7.41 0.43 -1.59
N THR A 39 -7.75 1.51 -0.92
CA THR A 39 -7.70 2.83 -1.55
C THR A 39 -6.39 3.49 -1.14
N VAL A 40 -5.60 3.88 -2.11
CA VAL A 40 -4.27 4.44 -1.89
C VAL A 40 -4.16 5.76 -2.61
N ASN A 41 -3.54 6.73 -1.96
CA ASN A 41 -3.24 8.00 -2.58
C ASN A 41 -1.75 8.02 -2.90
N PHE A 42 -1.41 7.87 -4.20
CA PHE A 42 -0.03 7.82 -4.64
C PHE A 42 0.48 9.23 -4.95
N GLU A 43 1.76 9.41 -4.70
CA GLU A 43 2.38 10.72 -4.84
C GLU A 43 2.22 11.30 -6.24
N HIS A 44 2.36 10.46 -7.25
CA HIS A 44 2.32 10.93 -8.63
C HIS A 44 1.06 10.48 -9.39
N ALA A 45 0.38 9.48 -8.91
CA ALA A 45 -0.80 8.96 -9.61
C ALA A 45 -2.11 9.39 -8.97
N GLY A 46 -2.06 9.95 -7.77
CA GLY A 46 -3.26 10.33 -7.06
C GLY A 46 -3.98 9.13 -6.48
N LYS A 47 -5.27 9.28 -6.27
CA LYS A 47 -6.05 8.25 -5.60
C LYS A 47 -6.33 7.09 -6.54
N ARG A 48 -6.03 5.91 -6.10
CA ARG A 48 -6.27 4.68 -6.86
C ARG A 48 -6.89 3.64 -5.97
N VAL A 49 -7.77 2.83 -6.54
CA VAL A 49 -8.38 1.72 -5.81
C VAL A 49 -7.70 0.44 -6.29
N ILE A 50 -7.12 -0.29 -5.38
CA ILE A 50 -6.32 -1.47 -5.69
C ILE A 50 -7.04 -2.71 -5.17
N ASN A 51 -7.12 -3.74 -6.00
CA ASN A 51 -7.64 -5.02 -5.56
C ASN A 51 -6.46 -5.87 -5.08
N ALA A 52 -6.40 -6.08 -3.78
CA ALA A 52 -5.27 -6.76 -3.16
C ALA A 52 -5.19 -8.24 -3.53
N GLU A 53 -6.25 -8.80 -4.11
CA GLU A 53 -6.20 -10.17 -4.59
C GLU A 53 -5.41 -10.26 -5.90
N VAL A 54 -5.34 -9.17 -6.64
CA VAL A 54 -4.68 -9.14 -7.94
C VAL A 54 -3.32 -8.51 -7.84
N ILE A 55 -3.22 -7.42 -7.08
CA ILE A 55 -1.99 -6.65 -6.96
C ILE A 55 -1.49 -6.75 -5.54
N GLN A 56 -0.27 -7.23 -5.38
CA GLN A 56 0.33 -7.29 -4.05
C GLN A 56 1.18 -6.03 -3.85
N LEU A 57 0.62 -5.07 -3.14
CA LEU A 57 1.34 -3.84 -2.86
C LEU A 57 2.54 -4.13 -1.97
N ARG A 58 3.63 -3.40 -2.19
CA ARG A 58 4.81 -3.55 -1.37
C ARG A 58 4.73 -2.54 -0.23
N GLU A 59 4.79 -3.03 0.98
CA GLU A 59 4.76 -2.15 2.14
C GLU A 59 6.11 -1.48 2.32
N ILE A 60 6.09 -0.20 2.62
CA ILE A 60 7.30 0.59 2.76
C ILE A 60 7.40 1.05 4.19
N SER A 61 8.54 0.76 4.83
CA SER A 61 8.76 1.20 6.20
C SER A 61 9.09 2.68 6.20
N GLU A 62 8.97 3.30 7.35
CA GLU A 62 9.29 4.71 7.47
C GLU A 62 10.73 5.00 7.11
N ASP A 63 11.62 4.03 7.33
CA ASP A 63 13.02 4.22 7.01
C ASP A 63 13.27 4.33 5.53
N GLU A 64 12.35 3.77 4.73
CA GLU A 64 12.50 3.80 3.27
C GLU A 64 11.86 5.02 2.64
N LEU A 65 11.12 5.80 3.42
CA LEU A 65 10.45 6.96 2.86
C LEU A 65 11.46 8.06 2.56
N PRO A 66 11.20 8.85 1.52
CA PRO A 66 12.11 9.95 1.23
C PRO A 66 12.15 10.93 2.38
N SER A 67 13.32 11.45 2.61
CA SER A 67 13.50 12.46 3.63
C SER A 67 12.96 13.78 3.09
N LEU A 68 12.24 14.50 3.89
CA LEU A 68 11.66 15.77 3.46
C LEU A 68 12.42 16.95 4.03
#